data_d8a03a78ffb14cad6590b1c8864ceee7
#
_entry.id   d8a03a78ffb14cad6590b1c8864ceee7
#
_cell.length_a   1.000
_cell.length_b   1.000
_cell.length_c   1.000
_cell.angle_alpha   90.00
_cell.angle_beta   90.00
_cell.angle_gamma   90.00
#
_symmetry.space_group_name_H-M   'P 1'
#
loop_
_entity.id
_entity.type
_entity.pdbx_description
1 polymer ?
#
loop_
_entity_poly.entity_id
_entity_poly.type
_entity_poly.pdbx_seq_one_letter_code
_entity_poly.pdbx_strand_id
1 'polypeptide(L)'
;GYTLDEIPNDITKKTPAAFEPTIDYVVTKIPRWAFEKFPGTTGVLGTSMQSVGEVMAIGRTFPESLQKGMRSLENGRLGLNADPAEASLEQIDDDALLAAAAVATPVRILHLEALLRRGVGIDTIHAATGVDPWFLDQILAISEERLHLDSIAAEGAGVGTLSRADWRSAKRLGFADAQVAHLFGVDLADARAAREAVGVWPTFKTVDTCGAEFDAET
;
A
#
# COMPACT_ATOMS: atom_id res chain seq x y z
N GLY A 1 -3.54 45.59 3.08
CA GLY A 1 -3.52 44.28 3.73
C GLY A 1 -2.11 43.71 3.73
N TYR A 2 -1.85 42.79 4.60
CA TYR A 2 -0.59 42.04 4.64
C TYR A 2 -0.64 40.89 3.63
N THR A 3 0.51 40.50 3.10
CA THR A 3 0.68 39.29 2.32
C THR A 3 0.97 38.10 3.24
N LEU A 4 0.85 36.84 2.76
CA LEU A 4 1.07 35.65 3.59
C LEU A 4 2.52 35.49 4.03
N ASP A 5 3.47 36.02 3.26
CA ASP A 5 4.89 36.03 3.60
C ASP A 5 5.23 37.10 4.66
N GLU A 6 4.40 38.14 4.84
CA GLU A 6 4.55 39.14 5.89
C GLU A 6 3.89 38.74 7.24
N ILE A 7 2.98 37.77 7.21
CA ILE A 7 2.25 37.30 8.40
C ILE A 7 3.07 36.16 9.04
N PRO A 8 3.38 36.23 10.34
CA PRO A 8 4.04 35.12 11.02
C PRO A 8 3.11 33.92 11.18
N ASN A 9 3.67 32.71 11.05
CA ASN A 9 2.95 31.48 11.35
C ASN A 9 2.49 31.49 12.82
N ASP A 10 1.21 31.21 13.05
CA ASP A 10 0.59 31.31 14.37
C ASP A 10 1.13 30.28 15.36
N ILE A 11 1.66 29.16 14.88
CA ILE A 11 2.16 28.05 15.68
C ILE A 11 3.64 28.25 16.00
N THR A 12 4.48 28.34 14.96
CA THR A 12 5.94 28.45 15.14
C THR A 12 6.39 29.84 15.59
N LYS A 13 5.65 30.90 15.23
CA LYS A 13 6.00 32.31 15.43
C LYS A 13 7.35 32.74 14.83
N LYS A 14 8.01 31.83 14.11
CA LYS A 14 9.36 32.01 13.53
C LYS A 14 9.36 31.96 12.01
N THR A 15 8.44 31.21 11.42
CA THR A 15 8.28 31.05 9.97
C THR A 15 7.14 31.94 9.47
N PRO A 16 7.10 32.32 8.19
CA PRO A 16 5.95 33.03 7.61
C PRO A 16 4.73 32.11 7.49
N ALA A 17 3.53 32.69 7.42
CA ALA A 17 2.30 31.94 7.21
C ALA A 17 2.29 31.17 5.86
N ALA A 18 3.10 31.62 4.89
CA ALA A 18 3.30 30.95 3.60
C ALA A 18 4.37 29.85 3.63
N PHE A 19 4.86 29.48 4.82
CA PHE A 19 5.87 28.43 4.94
C PHE A 19 5.34 27.10 4.44
N GLU A 20 6.06 26.49 3.48
CA GLU A 20 5.78 25.18 2.96
C GLU A 20 6.63 24.14 3.71
N PRO A 21 6.02 23.22 4.46
CA PRO A 21 6.77 22.25 5.25
C PRO A 21 7.43 21.22 4.36
N THR A 22 8.60 20.74 4.78
CA THR A 22 9.22 19.55 4.20
C THR A 22 8.60 18.31 4.82
N ILE A 23 7.87 17.53 4.03
CA ILE A 23 7.19 16.31 4.47
C ILE A 23 8.03 15.09 4.08
N ASP A 24 8.33 14.21 5.05
CA ASP A 24 9.13 13.00 4.86
C ASP A 24 8.32 11.71 5.06
N TYR A 25 7.01 11.80 5.01
CA TYR A 25 6.08 10.69 5.15
C TYR A 25 4.99 10.74 4.08
N VAL A 26 4.32 9.59 3.87
CA VAL A 26 3.17 9.46 2.97
C VAL A 26 1.97 8.97 3.77
N VAL A 27 0.82 9.57 3.57
CA VAL A 27 -0.46 9.09 4.11
C VAL A 27 -1.32 8.57 2.97
N THR A 28 -1.66 7.28 3.04
CA THR A 28 -2.65 6.68 2.15
C THR A 28 -3.98 6.55 2.88
N LYS A 29 -5.01 7.18 2.34
CA LYS A 29 -6.37 7.15 2.85
C LYS A 29 -7.22 6.23 1.97
N ILE A 30 -7.78 5.17 2.56
CA ILE A 30 -8.59 4.19 1.84
C ILE A 30 -9.98 4.14 2.46
N PRO A 31 -11.04 4.49 1.70
CA PRO A 31 -12.41 4.37 2.18
C PRO A 31 -12.85 2.90 2.33
N ARG A 32 -13.64 2.62 3.36
CA ARG A 32 -14.39 1.38 3.43
C ARG A 32 -15.72 1.55 2.72
N TRP A 33 -15.80 1.02 1.54
CA TRP A 33 -17.00 1.07 0.71
C TRP A 33 -18.07 0.11 1.27
N ALA A 34 -19.32 0.54 1.26
CA ALA A 34 -20.44 -0.22 1.80
C ALA A 34 -21.68 0.01 0.92
N PHE A 35 -21.56 -0.31 -0.37
CA PHE A 35 -22.63 -0.11 -1.36
C PHE A 35 -23.93 -0.80 -0.95
N GLU A 36 -23.85 -1.93 -0.23
CA GLU A 36 -24.98 -2.65 0.31
C GLU A 36 -25.88 -1.82 1.25
N LYS A 37 -25.34 -0.72 1.80
CA LYS A 37 -26.07 0.21 2.68
C LYS A 37 -26.72 1.36 1.95
N PHE A 38 -26.46 1.52 0.66
CA PHE A 38 -26.95 2.64 -0.15
C PHE A 38 -27.85 2.10 -1.28
N PRO A 39 -29.19 2.15 -1.14
CA PRO A 39 -30.12 1.66 -2.15
C PRO A 39 -29.93 2.35 -3.50
N GLY A 40 -29.94 1.59 -4.58
CA GLY A 40 -29.84 2.12 -5.96
C GLY A 40 -28.42 2.40 -6.43
N THR A 41 -27.39 2.01 -5.68
CA THR A 41 -25.99 2.14 -6.11
C THR A 41 -25.60 1.06 -7.11
N THR A 42 -24.74 1.42 -8.06
CA THR A 42 -24.25 0.50 -9.10
C THR A 42 -22.97 -0.26 -8.69
N GLY A 43 -22.38 0.07 -7.51
CA GLY A 43 -21.08 -0.44 -7.11
C GLY A 43 -19.88 0.21 -7.83
N VAL A 44 -20.15 1.20 -8.69
CA VAL A 44 -19.12 1.98 -9.39
C VAL A 44 -18.82 3.25 -8.59
N LEU A 45 -17.54 3.54 -8.40
CA LEU A 45 -17.07 4.73 -7.70
C LEU A 45 -17.37 5.98 -8.51
N GLY A 46 -17.86 7.01 -7.83
CA GLY A 46 -18.23 8.28 -8.42
C GLY A 46 -18.03 9.43 -7.43
N THR A 47 -18.68 10.56 -7.71
CA THR A 47 -18.57 11.77 -6.89
C THR A 47 -19.44 11.74 -5.62
N SER A 48 -20.39 10.81 -5.53
CA SER A 48 -21.22 10.62 -4.34
C SER A 48 -20.47 9.82 -3.27
N MET A 49 -20.54 10.26 -2.02
CA MET A 49 -19.93 9.53 -0.90
C MET A 49 -20.75 8.27 -0.59
N GLN A 50 -20.11 7.10 -0.72
CA GLN A 50 -20.71 5.78 -0.51
C GLN A 50 -19.84 4.89 0.38
N SER A 51 -19.13 5.51 1.30
CA SER A 51 -18.29 4.85 2.30
C SER A 51 -18.87 5.05 3.70
N VAL A 52 -18.62 4.09 4.59
CA VAL A 52 -19.07 4.14 6.00
C VAL A 52 -17.93 4.42 6.98
N GLY A 53 -16.74 4.59 6.48
CA GLY A 53 -15.53 4.85 7.24
C GLY A 53 -14.32 4.81 6.31
N GLU A 54 -13.16 5.02 6.89
CA GLU A 54 -11.90 5.08 6.17
C GLU A 54 -10.74 4.70 7.08
N VAL A 55 -9.67 4.22 6.48
CA VAL A 55 -8.38 4.05 7.16
C VAL A 55 -7.40 5.10 6.65
N MET A 56 -6.54 5.56 7.54
CA MET A 56 -5.39 6.40 7.21
C MET A 56 -4.13 5.66 7.64
N ALA A 57 -3.25 5.37 6.67
CA ALA A 57 -2.01 4.66 6.93
C ALA A 57 -0.82 5.55 6.61
N ILE A 58 0.08 5.70 7.57
CA ILE A 58 1.31 6.47 7.44
C ILE A 58 2.46 5.52 7.13
N GLY A 59 3.28 5.87 6.14
CA GLY A 59 4.50 5.19 5.77
C GLY A 59 5.57 6.17 5.31
N ARG A 60 6.79 5.68 5.12
CA ARG A 60 7.88 6.47 4.51
C ARG A 60 7.70 6.61 3.00
N THR A 61 7.06 5.63 2.38
CA THR A 61 6.81 5.55 0.94
C THR A 61 5.37 5.20 0.67
N PHE A 62 4.92 5.46 -0.56
CA PHE A 62 3.58 5.07 -0.98
C PHE A 62 3.34 3.56 -0.91
N PRO A 63 4.23 2.67 -1.40
CA PRO A 63 4.07 1.22 -1.25
C PRO A 63 3.87 0.79 0.21
N GLU A 64 4.69 1.32 1.13
CA GLU A 64 4.56 1.01 2.56
C GLU A 64 3.20 1.43 3.11
N SER A 65 2.78 2.67 2.85
CA SER A 65 1.51 3.20 3.35
C SER A 65 0.30 2.50 2.71
N LEU A 66 0.37 2.16 1.41
CA LEU A 66 -0.67 1.43 0.71
C LEU A 66 -0.88 0.02 1.31
N GLN A 67 0.18 -0.74 1.49
CA GLN A 67 0.13 -2.07 2.11
C GLN A 67 -0.44 -2.03 3.53
N LYS A 68 0.00 -1.05 4.34
CA LYS A 68 -0.57 -0.82 5.68
C LYS A 68 -2.06 -0.50 5.61
N GLY A 69 -2.48 0.38 4.70
CA GLY A 69 -3.87 0.75 4.49
C GLY A 69 -4.73 -0.44 4.11
N MET A 70 -4.27 -1.27 3.18
CA MET A 70 -5.01 -2.45 2.70
C MET A 70 -5.32 -3.43 3.83
N ARG A 71 -4.34 -3.77 4.68
CA ARG A 71 -4.59 -4.67 5.82
C ARG A 71 -5.40 -4.04 6.94
N SER A 72 -5.34 -2.71 7.08
CA SER A 72 -6.10 -1.97 8.12
C SER A 72 -7.58 -1.84 7.81
N LEU A 73 -8.03 -2.16 6.59
CA LEU A 73 -9.46 -2.21 6.24
C LEU A 73 -10.22 -3.34 6.95
N GLU A 74 -9.53 -4.28 7.60
CA GLU A 74 -10.12 -5.41 8.35
C GLU A 74 -11.13 -6.23 7.53
N ASN A 75 -10.83 -6.40 6.23
CA ASN A 75 -11.64 -7.18 5.29
C ASN A 75 -11.04 -8.56 4.99
N GLY A 76 -10.14 -9.03 5.86
CA GLY A 76 -9.47 -10.34 5.72
C GLY A 76 -8.21 -10.32 4.84
N ARG A 77 -7.85 -9.17 4.25
CA ARG A 77 -6.64 -9.04 3.43
C ARG A 77 -5.40 -8.89 4.33
N LEU A 78 -4.29 -9.52 3.92
CA LEU A 78 -2.99 -9.38 4.57
C LEU A 78 -2.20 -8.15 4.08
N GLY A 79 -2.57 -7.63 2.93
CA GLY A 79 -1.98 -6.50 2.24
C GLY A 79 -2.61 -6.33 0.86
N LEU A 80 -1.86 -5.78 -0.07
CA LEU A 80 -2.30 -5.64 -1.47
C LEU A 80 -2.31 -6.99 -2.18
N ASN A 81 -1.33 -7.84 -1.87
CA ASN A 81 -1.12 -9.17 -2.45
C ASN A 81 -0.57 -10.16 -1.41
N ALA A 82 -0.15 -11.35 -1.85
CA ALA A 82 0.40 -12.41 -1.03
C ALA A 82 -0.56 -12.84 0.10
N ASP A 83 -1.80 -13.13 -0.27
CA ASP A 83 -2.82 -13.63 0.65
C ASP A 83 -3.77 -14.64 -0.03
N PRO A 84 -4.52 -15.45 0.74
CA PRO A 84 -5.39 -16.50 0.19
C PRO A 84 -6.48 -16.01 -0.79
N ALA A 85 -6.86 -14.73 -0.72
CA ALA A 85 -7.91 -14.18 -1.57
C ALA A 85 -7.44 -13.97 -3.04
N GLU A 86 -6.14 -14.04 -3.31
CA GLU A 86 -5.60 -13.97 -4.69
C GLU A 86 -6.11 -15.12 -5.58
N ALA A 87 -6.37 -16.29 -5.01
CA ALA A 87 -6.79 -17.47 -5.77
C ALA A 87 -8.02 -17.23 -6.66
N SER A 88 -8.90 -16.33 -6.28
CA SER A 88 -10.07 -15.96 -7.08
C SER A 88 -9.70 -15.15 -8.34
N LEU A 89 -8.63 -14.37 -8.29
CA LEU A 89 -8.15 -13.57 -9.42
C LEU A 89 -7.35 -14.42 -10.41
N GLU A 90 -6.68 -15.46 -9.95
CA GLU A 90 -5.86 -16.35 -10.81
C GLU A 90 -6.69 -17.09 -11.87
N GLN A 91 -8.00 -17.21 -11.68
CA GLN A 91 -8.91 -17.88 -12.60
C GLN A 91 -9.44 -16.97 -13.71
N ILE A 92 -9.18 -15.66 -13.62
CA ILE A 92 -9.65 -14.67 -14.59
C ILE A 92 -8.53 -14.44 -15.61
N ASP A 93 -8.84 -14.47 -16.91
CA ASP A 93 -7.86 -14.16 -17.96
C ASP A 93 -7.52 -12.65 -17.98
N ASP A 94 -6.41 -12.30 -18.61
CA ASP A 94 -5.88 -10.93 -18.57
C ASP A 94 -6.80 -9.92 -19.28
N ASP A 95 -7.48 -10.31 -20.35
CA ASP A 95 -8.40 -9.42 -21.07
C ASP A 95 -9.64 -9.10 -20.23
N ALA A 96 -10.21 -10.14 -19.58
CA ALA A 96 -11.33 -9.95 -18.66
C ALA A 96 -10.92 -9.15 -17.42
N LEU A 97 -9.72 -9.39 -16.91
CA LEU A 97 -9.18 -8.67 -15.76
C LEU A 97 -8.92 -7.18 -16.09
N LEU A 98 -8.40 -6.90 -17.30
CA LEU A 98 -8.18 -5.54 -17.80
C LEU A 98 -9.51 -4.80 -18.00
N ALA A 99 -10.51 -5.48 -18.57
CA ALA A 99 -11.85 -4.92 -18.70
C ALA A 99 -12.49 -4.61 -17.34
N ALA A 100 -12.30 -5.48 -16.35
CA ALA A 100 -12.76 -5.25 -14.98
C ALA A 100 -12.01 -4.09 -14.31
N ALA A 101 -10.71 -3.95 -14.53
CA ALA A 101 -9.90 -2.84 -14.03
C ALA A 101 -10.27 -1.50 -14.67
N ALA A 102 -10.78 -1.47 -15.91
CA ALA A 102 -11.27 -0.26 -16.54
C ALA A 102 -12.47 0.36 -15.81
N VAL A 103 -13.26 -0.46 -15.11
CA VAL A 103 -14.40 0.00 -14.32
C VAL A 103 -13.91 0.40 -12.91
N ALA A 104 -14.23 1.62 -12.49
CA ALA A 104 -13.81 2.13 -11.18
C ALA A 104 -14.64 1.50 -10.05
N THR A 105 -14.23 0.33 -9.57
CA THR A 105 -14.84 -0.39 -8.44
C THR A 105 -13.92 -0.38 -7.21
N PRO A 106 -14.42 -0.68 -6.01
CA PRO A 106 -13.59 -0.78 -4.80
C PRO A 106 -12.45 -1.80 -4.88
N VAL A 107 -12.62 -2.84 -5.69
CA VAL A 107 -11.63 -3.93 -5.88
C VAL A 107 -10.66 -3.68 -7.03
N ARG A 108 -10.85 -2.61 -7.78
CA ARG A 108 -10.03 -2.23 -8.93
C ARG A 108 -8.52 -2.33 -8.67
N ILE A 109 -8.07 -1.88 -7.51
CA ILE A 109 -6.65 -1.89 -7.14
C ILE A 109 -6.06 -3.30 -7.10
N LEU A 110 -6.87 -4.31 -6.76
CA LEU A 110 -6.45 -5.71 -6.77
C LEU A 110 -6.32 -6.25 -8.19
N HIS A 111 -7.19 -5.78 -9.10
CA HIS A 111 -7.08 -6.11 -10.53
C HIS A 111 -5.83 -5.49 -11.15
N LEU A 112 -5.49 -4.24 -10.77
CA LEU A 112 -4.26 -3.58 -11.23
C LEU A 112 -3.02 -4.34 -10.77
N GLU A 113 -2.97 -4.75 -9.50
CA GLU A 113 -1.87 -5.56 -8.98
C GLU A 113 -1.72 -6.89 -9.73
N ALA A 114 -2.83 -7.62 -9.91
CA ALA A 114 -2.80 -8.91 -10.58
C ALA A 114 -2.33 -8.80 -12.05
N LEU A 115 -2.75 -7.77 -12.78
CA LEU A 115 -2.29 -7.49 -14.14
C LEU A 115 -0.80 -7.20 -14.19
N LEU A 116 -0.31 -6.32 -13.31
CA LEU A 116 1.11 -5.96 -13.23
C LEU A 116 1.97 -7.18 -12.86
N ARG A 117 1.53 -7.98 -11.91
CA ARG A 117 2.22 -9.21 -11.50
C ARG A 117 2.30 -10.25 -12.61
N ARG A 118 1.35 -10.28 -13.52
CA ARG A 118 1.34 -11.13 -14.71
C ARG A 118 2.13 -10.55 -15.89
N GLY A 119 2.71 -9.34 -15.74
CA GLY A 119 3.54 -8.72 -16.76
C GLY A 119 2.78 -7.87 -17.78
N VAL A 120 1.51 -7.54 -17.54
CA VAL A 120 0.79 -6.58 -18.39
C VAL A 120 1.43 -5.20 -18.20
N GLY A 121 1.82 -4.58 -19.31
CA GLY A 121 2.58 -3.33 -19.30
C GLY A 121 1.79 -2.14 -18.73
N ILE A 122 2.51 -1.24 -18.04
CA ILE A 122 1.95 -0.02 -17.44
C ILE A 122 1.17 0.81 -18.44
N ASP A 123 1.69 1.00 -19.66
CA ASP A 123 1.03 1.80 -20.71
C ASP A 123 -0.33 1.21 -21.11
N THR A 124 -0.42 -0.13 -21.17
CA THR A 124 -1.67 -0.82 -21.48
C THR A 124 -2.71 -0.60 -20.38
N ILE A 125 -2.29 -0.75 -19.12
CA ILE A 125 -3.16 -0.54 -17.96
C ILE A 125 -3.56 0.93 -17.85
N HIS A 126 -2.64 1.86 -18.04
CA HIS A 126 -2.91 3.30 -18.05
C HIS A 126 -3.95 3.65 -19.12
N ALA A 127 -3.76 3.19 -20.35
CA ALA A 127 -4.69 3.45 -21.46
C ALA A 127 -6.10 2.95 -21.17
N ALA A 128 -6.25 1.80 -20.52
CA ALA A 128 -7.54 1.21 -20.18
C ALA A 128 -8.23 1.87 -18.98
N THR A 129 -7.45 2.37 -18.03
CA THR A 129 -7.96 2.74 -16.70
C THR A 129 -7.87 4.22 -16.38
N GLY A 130 -6.99 4.97 -17.04
CA GLY A 130 -6.65 6.35 -16.71
C GLY A 130 -5.86 6.52 -15.40
N VAL A 131 -5.43 5.42 -14.76
CA VAL A 131 -4.58 5.52 -13.56
C VAL A 131 -3.20 6.01 -13.97
N ASP A 132 -2.69 7.01 -13.24
CA ASP A 132 -1.39 7.61 -13.54
C ASP A 132 -0.27 6.55 -13.48
N PRO A 133 0.64 6.51 -14.48
CA PRO A 133 1.74 5.55 -14.55
C PRO A 133 2.61 5.48 -13.30
N TRP A 134 2.79 6.60 -12.59
CA TRP A 134 3.54 6.62 -11.35
C TRP A 134 2.94 5.70 -10.28
N PHE A 135 1.60 5.70 -10.11
CA PHE A 135 0.94 4.80 -9.16
C PHE A 135 1.05 3.34 -9.59
N LEU A 136 0.96 3.08 -10.90
CA LEU A 136 1.12 1.73 -11.44
C LEU A 136 2.54 1.21 -11.20
N ASP A 137 3.56 2.04 -11.38
CA ASP A 137 4.96 1.73 -11.08
C ASP A 137 5.16 1.39 -9.59
N GLN A 138 4.55 2.14 -8.68
CA GLN A 138 4.62 1.87 -7.24
C GLN A 138 3.93 0.54 -6.87
N ILE A 139 2.83 0.18 -7.54
CA ILE A 139 2.17 -1.12 -7.36
C ILE A 139 3.04 -2.23 -7.96
N LEU A 140 3.67 -1.99 -9.12
CA LEU A 140 4.60 -2.93 -9.75
C LEU A 140 5.77 -3.27 -8.82
N ALA A 141 6.36 -2.29 -8.15
CA ALA A 141 7.43 -2.55 -7.18
C ALA A 141 7.00 -3.50 -6.04
N ILE A 142 5.73 -3.40 -5.57
CA ILE A 142 5.18 -4.36 -4.60
C ILE A 142 5.05 -5.75 -5.24
N SER A 143 4.58 -5.83 -6.50
CA SER A 143 4.41 -7.10 -7.21
C SER A 143 5.75 -7.79 -7.50
N GLU A 144 6.77 -7.02 -7.86
CA GLU A 144 8.13 -7.53 -8.09
C GLU A 144 8.75 -8.12 -6.82
N GLU A 145 8.60 -7.46 -5.68
CA GLU A 145 9.04 -7.99 -4.39
C GLU A 145 8.31 -9.29 -4.03
N ARG A 146 6.99 -9.33 -4.27
CA ARG A 146 6.21 -10.55 -4.06
C ARG A 146 6.73 -11.69 -4.95
N LEU A 147 7.01 -11.44 -6.22
CA LEU A 147 7.55 -12.44 -7.15
C LEU A 147 8.95 -12.89 -6.75
N HIS A 148 9.80 -11.98 -6.26
CA HIS A 148 11.11 -12.31 -5.71
C HIS A 148 11.01 -13.26 -4.51
N LEU A 149 10.17 -12.94 -3.53
CA LEU A 149 9.95 -13.82 -2.37
C LEU A 149 9.37 -15.18 -2.76
N ASP A 150 8.44 -15.19 -3.72
CA ASP A 150 7.81 -16.41 -4.23
C ASP A 150 8.83 -17.30 -4.96
N SER A 151 9.77 -16.72 -5.70
CA SER A 151 10.84 -17.46 -6.37
C SER A 151 11.74 -18.19 -5.37
N ILE A 152 12.10 -17.53 -4.26
CA ILE A 152 12.89 -18.13 -3.19
C ILE A 152 12.11 -19.30 -2.54
N ALA A 153 10.81 -19.10 -2.29
CA ALA A 153 9.97 -20.15 -1.72
C ALA A 153 9.83 -21.35 -2.67
N ALA A 154 9.67 -21.11 -3.98
CA ALA A 154 9.52 -22.13 -5.01
C ALA A 154 10.78 -23.00 -5.19
N GLU A 155 11.96 -22.49 -4.88
CA GLU A 155 13.21 -23.26 -4.85
C GLU A 155 13.28 -24.27 -3.68
N GLY A 156 12.23 -24.34 -2.86
CA GLY A 156 12.16 -25.20 -1.69
C GLY A 156 12.96 -24.68 -0.48
N ALA A 157 13.42 -23.44 -0.58
CA ALA A 157 14.08 -22.75 0.52
C ALA A 157 13.06 -22.39 1.61
N GLY A 158 13.35 -22.71 2.86
CA GLY A 158 12.51 -22.32 3.99
C GLY A 158 12.62 -20.82 4.28
N VAL A 159 11.65 -20.26 5.00
CA VAL A 159 11.61 -18.83 5.39
C VAL A 159 12.87 -18.37 6.15
N GLY A 160 13.57 -19.30 6.83
CA GLY A 160 14.83 -19.05 7.52
C GLY A 160 16.03 -18.78 6.60
N THR A 161 15.90 -18.99 5.28
CA THR A 161 16.97 -18.68 4.31
C THR A 161 16.95 -17.24 3.86
N LEU A 162 15.86 -16.53 4.10
CA LEU A 162 15.76 -15.10 3.77
C LEU A 162 16.83 -14.30 4.51
N SER A 163 17.65 -13.60 3.74
CA SER A 163 18.69 -12.74 4.28
C SER A 163 18.09 -11.52 4.98
N ARG A 164 18.94 -10.81 5.74
CA ARG A 164 18.57 -9.50 6.29
C ARG A 164 18.19 -8.50 5.20
N ALA A 165 18.80 -8.60 4.00
CA ALA A 165 18.50 -7.71 2.89
C ALA A 165 17.07 -7.96 2.35
N ASP A 166 16.70 -9.23 2.14
CA ASP A 166 15.38 -9.62 1.66
C ASP A 166 14.29 -9.18 2.65
N TRP A 167 14.46 -9.45 3.94
CA TRP A 167 13.53 -8.96 4.95
C TRP A 167 13.40 -7.45 4.99
N ARG A 168 14.52 -6.72 4.84
CA ARG A 168 14.46 -5.24 4.82
C ARG A 168 13.79 -4.70 3.58
N SER A 169 14.01 -5.32 2.42
CA SER A 169 13.32 -4.99 1.17
C SER A 169 11.82 -5.15 1.33
N ALA A 170 11.39 -6.35 1.73
CA ALA A 170 9.98 -6.65 1.96
C ALA A 170 9.33 -5.67 2.97
N LYS A 171 10.01 -5.38 4.10
CA LYS A 171 9.49 -4.44 5.10
C LYS A 171 9.40 -3.01 4.61
N ARG A 172 10.34 -2.53 3.80
CA ARG A 172 10.29 -1.20 3.20
C ARG A 172 9.14 -1.03 2.20
N LEU A 173 8.79 -2.12 1.51
CA LEU A 173 7.62 -2.16 0.62
C LEU A 173 6.32 -2.51 1.37
N GLY A 174 6.35 -2.58 2.70
CA GLY A 174 5.19 -2.70 3.55
C GLY A 174 4.66 -4.11 3.76
N PHE A 175 5.37 -5.17 3.36
CA PHE A 175 4.95 -6.55 3.59
C PHE A 175 4.82 -6.87 5.08
N ALA A 176 3.70 -7.44 5.47
CA ALA A 176 3.50 -8.00 6.81
C ALA A 176 4.20 -9.37 6.94
N ASP A 177 4.55 -9.75 8.17
CA ASP A 177 5.07 -11.12 8.42
C ASP A 177 4.08 -12.19 7.96
N ALA A 178 2.77 -11.90 8.04
CA ALA A 178 1.72 -12.80 7.58
C ALA A 178 1.72 -13.01 6.06
N GLN A 179 2.07 -12.01 5.25
CA GLN A 179 2.21 -12.16 3.79
C GLN A 179 3.40 -13.07 3.46
N VAL A 180 4.53 -12.87 4.13
CA VAL A 180 5.71 -13.73 3.97
C VAL A 180 5.40 -15.15 4.43
N ALA A 181 4.73 -15.32 5.56
CA ALA A 181 4.28 -16.63 6.05
C ALA A 181 3.41 -17.35 5.01
N HIS A 182 2.46 -16.63 4.38
CA HIS A 182 1.61 -17.19 3.34
C HIS A 182 2.41 -17.66 2.12
N LEU A 183 3.36 -16.87 1.62
CA LEU A 183 4.19 -17.23 0.47
C LEU A 183 5.07 -18.45 0.74
N PHE A 184 5.58 -18.59 1.96
CA PHE A 184 6.43 -19.72 2.36
C PHE A 184 5.67 -20.92 2.91
N GLY A 185 4.35 -20.84 3.05
CA GLY A 185 3.52 -21.92 3.57
C GLY A 185 3.84 -22.27 5.03
N VAL A 186 4.21 -21.28 5.84
CA VAL A 186 4.57 -21.42 7.26
C VAL A 186 3.65 -20.64 8.17
N ASP A 187 3.73 -20.90 9.47
CA ASP A 187 2.99 -20.11 10.46
C ASP A 187 3.57 -18.71 10.63
N LEU A 188 2.72 -17.75 11.05
CA LEU A 188 3.13 -16.38 11.34
C LEU A 188 4.26 -16.30 12.37
N ALA A 189 4.26 -17.21 13.36
CA ALA A 189 5.29 -17.27 14.40
C ALA A 189 6.66 -17.61 13.81
N ASP A 190 6.72 -18.54 12.85
CA ASP A 190 7.95 -18.96 12.19
C ASP A 190 8.52 -17.84 11.30
N ALA A 191 7.66 -17.17 10.52
CA ALA A 191 8.08 -16.02 9.72
C ALA A 191 8.63 -14.89 10.59
N ARG A 192 7.97 -14.60 11.72
CA ARG A 192 8.45 -13.62 12.70
C ARG A 192 9.79 -14.00 13.29
N ALA A 193 9.95 -15.25 13.75
CA ALA A 193 11.19 -15.74 14.32
C ALA A 193 12.35 -15.67 13.30
N ALA A 194 12.11 -16.03 12.04
CA ALA A 194 13.10 -15.92 10.97
C ALA A 194 13.56 -14.47 10.74
N ARG A 195 12.61 -13.52 10.70
CA ARG A 195 12.92 -12.10 10.59
C ARG A 195 13.76 -11.57 11.77
N GLU A 196 13.40 -11.96 12.98
CA GLU A 196 14.09 -11.55 14.20
C GLU A 196 15.49 -12.15 14.29
N ALA A 197 15.67 -13.40 13.85
CA ALA A 197 16.96 -14.07 13.82
C ALA A 197 18.01 -13.33 12.97
N VAL A 198 17.59 -12.64 11.89
CA VAL A 198 18.48 -11.83 11.06
C VAL A 198 18.55 -10.36 11.51
N GLY A 199 18.01 -10.04 12.68
CA GLY A 199 18.11 -8.71 13.29
C GLY A 199 17.28 -7.64 12.57
N VAL A 200 16.13 -7.99 12.02
CA VAL A 200 15.17 -7.03 11.44
C VAL A 200 14.02 -6.82 12.42
N TRP A 201 13.99 -5.66 13.03
CA TRP A 201 13.00 -5.27 14.03
C TRP A 201 12.15 -4.10 13.56
N PRO A 202 10.89 -3.99 14.01
CA PRO A 202 10.09 -2.79 13.78
C PRO A 202 10.73 -1.61 14.52
N THR A 203 10.66 -0.45 13.90
CA THR A 203 11.07 0.82 14.52
C THR A 203 9.86 1.73 14.63
N PHE A 204 9.78 2.45 15.74
CA PHE A 204 8.73 3.43 15.98
C PHE A 204 9.37 4.82 15.99
N LYS A 205 8.74 5.75 15.31
CA LYS A 205 9.19 7.13 15.23
C LYS A 205 8.03 8.07 15.45
N THR A 206 8.31 9.22 16.02
CA THR A 206 7.37 10.33 16.05
C THR A 206 7.38 10.99 14.68
N VAL A 207 6.21 11.17 14.09
CA VAL A 207 6.03 11.86 12.81
C VAL A 207 5.41 13.21 13.08
N ASP A 208 6.09 14.28 12.67
CA ASP A 208 5.51 15.62 12.69
C ASP A 208 4.57 15.79 11.51
N THR A 209 3.27 15.63 11.76
CA THR A 209 2.21 15.77 10.75
C THR A 209 1.84 17.22 10.47
N CYS A 210 2.36 18.17 11.23
CA CYS A 210 2.07 19.59 11.11
C CYS A 210 3.20 20.37 10.42
N GLY A 211 4.28 19.71 10.09
CA GLY A 211 5.38 20.28 9.32
C GLY A 211 6.08 21.45 9.99
N ALA A 212 6.89 21.20 11.02
CA ALA A 212 7.66 22.15 11.83
C ALA A 212 6.91 22.80 13.01
N GLU A 213 5.80 22.21 13.46
CA GLU A 213 5.19 22.60 14.75
C GLU A 213 5.97 22.06 15.95
N PHE A 214 6.63 20.91 15.77
CA PHE A 214 7.38 20.22 16.81
C PHE A 214 8.74 19.76 16.26
N ASP A 215 9.75 19.80 17.12
CA ASP A 215 11.03 19.13 16.83
C ASP A 215 10.79 17.60 16.92
N ALA A 216 10.41 16.99 15.81
CA ALA A 216 10.21 15.54 15.73
C ALA A 216 11.55 14.85 15.49
N GLU A 217 11.88 13.84 16.29
CA GLU A 217 12.97 12.93 16.03
C GLU A 217 12.55 11.93 14.93
N THR A 218 13.03 12.14 13.71
CA THR A 218 12.78 11.27 12.56
C THR A 218 13.90 10.26 12.32
#